data_6c8f6e41a60c8eb37b3dd5bca3eab1d7
#
_entry.id   6c8f6e41a60c8eb37b3dd5bca3eab1d7
#
_cell.length_a   1.000
_cell.length_b   1.000
_cell.length_c   1.000
_cell.angle_alpha   90.00
_cell.angle_beta   90.00
_cell.angle_gamma   90.00
#
_symmetry.space_group_name_H-M   'P 1'
#
loop_
_entity.id
_entity.type
_entity.pdbx_description
1 polymer ?
#
loop_
_entity_poly.entity_id
_entity_poly.type
_entity_poly.pdbx_seq_one_letter_code
_entity_poly.pdbx_strand_id
1 'polypeptide(L)'
;GNYVSKAGKNITKGDDTKDYRNSSGLLMGEDGGPEYLTVFNGETGAAMQTVDFDPPRSILTSSKWGDSYANRSERYLAAVAYLDGVHPSVVMTRGYYTYVYAAAYTWDGTDLKEQWLSTNTPTEENGGTGCTVKYADGTSKNNTNKTLYAQGAHSVSVADVDNDGYDEIIFGSAVLDHDGTVLTYDGRG
;
A
#
# COMPACT_ATOMS: atom_id res chain seq x y z
N GLY A 1 1.91 8.58 13.15
CA GLY A 1 1.72 9.70 14.07
C GLY A 1 0.28 9.78 14.53
N ASN A 2 0.08 10.22 15.75
CA ASN A 2 -1.27 10.45 16.26
C ASN A 2 -1.84 11.70 15.62
N TYR A 3 -2.97 11.55 14.97
CA TYR A 3 -3.67 12.66 14.37
C TYR A 3 -4.85 13.05 15.28
N VAL A 4 -4.95 14.33 15.53
CA VAL A 4 -6.10 14.90 16.23
C VAL A 4 -6.95 15.60 15.18
N SER A 5 -8.22 15.27 15.09
CA SER A 5 -9.15 15.94 14.20
C SER A 5 -9.25 17.43 14.53
N LYS A 6 -9.77 18.24 13.61
CA LYS A 6 -10.05 19.67 13.85
C LYS A 6 -10.94 19.89 15.11
N ALA A 7 -11.74 18.90 15.49
CA ALA A 7 -12.55 18.92 16.70
C ALA A 7 -11.82 18.44 17.96
N GLY A 8 -10.51 18.19 17.91
CA GLY A 8 -9.71 17.73 19.03
C GLY A 8 -9.91 16.26 19.41
N LYS A 9 -10.54 15.46 18.55
CA LYS A 9 -10.73 14.03 18.77
C LYS A 9 -9.63 13.24 18.09
N ASN A 10 -9.13 12.18 18.75
CA ASN A 10 -8.27 11.21 18.11
C ASN A 10 -9.02 10.54 16.96
N ILE A 11 -8.37 10.46 15.82
CA ILE A 11 -8.89 9.83 14.61
C ILE A 11 -8.22 8.47 14.34
N THR A 12 -7.29 8.08 15.20
CA THR A 12 -6.55 6.82 15.11
C THR A 12 -6.98 5.87 16.22
N LYS A 13 -6.81 4.58 15.97
CA LYS A 13 -6.97 3.52 16.97
C LYS A 13 -5.69 3.37 17.79
N GLY A 14 -5.77 2.67 18.92
CA GLY A 14 -4.62 2.29 19.72
C GLY A 14 -4.20 3.34 20.75
N ASP A 15 -3.03 3.14 21.33
CA ASP A 15 -2.50 4.00 22.38
C ASP A 15 -1.77 5.20 21.76
N ASP A 16 -2.39 6.36 21.81
CA ASP A 16 -1.87 7.62 21.30
C ASP A 16 -0.86 8.31 22.25
N THR A 17 -0.64 7.75 23.43
CA THR A 17 0.32 8.26 24.41
C THR A 17 1.66 7.54 24.34
N LYS A 18 1.72 6.36 23.70
CA LYS A 18 2.92 5.57 23.59
C LYS A 18 3.88 6.12 22.54
N ASP A 19 5.14 6.28 22.92
CA ASP A 19 6.22 6.53 21.98
C ASP A 19 6.72 5.20 21.41
N TYR A 20 6.50 4.98 20.14
CA TYR A 20 6.89 3.76 19.43
C TYR A 20 8.29 3.83 18.81
N ARG A 21 9.02 4.93 19.00
CA ARG A 21 10.39 5.04 18.51
C ARG A 21 11.33 4.16 19.33
N ASN A 22 12.29 3.56 18.64
CA ASN A 22 13.38 2.84 19.29
C ASN A 22 14.37 3.80 19.98
N SER A 23 15.40 3.27 20.62
CA SER A 23 16.46 4.05 21.30
C SER A 23 17.22 5.02 20.38
N SER A 24 17.18 4.81 19.07
CA SER A 24 17.76 5.70 18.04
C SER A 24 16.77 6.73 17.52
N GLY A 25 15.55 6.79 18.06
CA GLY A 25 14.52 7.74 17.62
C GLY A 25 13.79 7.33 16.34
N LEU A 26 13.94 6.09 15.89
CA LEU A 26 13.35 5.60 14.63
C LEU A 26 12.15 4.70 14.90
N LEU A 27 11.14 4.78 14.00
CA LEU A 27 10.02 3.84 13.95
C LEU A 27 10.44 2.66 13.07
N MET A 28 10.69 1.51 13.68
CA MET A 28 11.24 0.36 12.97
C MET A 28 10.60 -0.95 13.37
N GLY A 29 10.36 -1.81 12.35
CA GLY A 29 9.96 -3.19 12.53
C GLY A 29 8.68 -3.36 13.34
N GLU A 30 8.63 -4.42 14.13
CA GLU A 30 7.46 -4.80 14.93
C GLU A 30 7.06 -3.75 15.96
N ASP A 31 8.00 -2.95 16.45
CA ASP A 31 7.76 -1.90 17.44
C ASP A 31 7.41 -0.54 16.81
N GLY A 32 7.34 -0.44 15.51
CA GLY A 32 7.16 0.81 14.79
C GLY A 32 5.81 1.50 14.97
N GLY A 33 4.91 0.89 15.72
CA GLY A 33 3.59 1.42 16.02
C GLY A 33 2.52 1.11 14.97
N PRO A 34 1.26 1.37 15.30
CA PRO A 34 0.15 1.13 14.39
C PRO A 34 0.14 2.15 13.25
N GLU A 35 -0.39 1.73 12.12
CA GLU A 35 -0.57 2.54 10.91
C GLU A 35 -2.01 2.43 10.44
N TYR A 36 -2.55 3.53 9.94
CA TYR A 36 -3.97 3.63 9.60
C TYR A 36 -4.19 4.30 8.26
N LEU A 37 -5.27 3.88 7.60
CA LEU A 37 -5.85 4.58 6.46
C LEU A 37 -7.22 5.13 6.89
N THR A 38 -7.45 6.43 6.69
CA THR A 38 -8.65 7.11 7.14
C THR A 38 -9.33 7.86 6.00
N VAL A 39 -10.62 7.64 5.87
CA VAL A 39 -11.48 8.45 5.00
C VAL A 39 -12.00 9.64 5.78
N PHE A 40 -11.84 10.83 5.23
CA PHE A 40 -12.32 12.08 5.80
C PHE A 40 -13.43 12.67 4.95
N ASN A 41 -14.41 13.27 5.60
CA ASN A 41 -15.39 14.12 4.94
C ASN A 41 -14.68 15.39 4.42
N GLY A 42 -14.73 15.63 3.11
CA GLY A 42 -14.02 16.73 2.47
C GLY A 42 -14.52 18.13 2.86
N GLU A 43 -15.77 18.26 3.30
CA GLU A 43 -16.35 19.55 3.70
C GLU A 43 -16.04 19.88 5.16
N THR A 44 -16.14 18.89 6.04
CA THR A 44 -16.06 19.09 7.48
C THR A 44 -14.71 18.73 8.09
N GLY A 45 -13.90 17.93 7.38
CA GLY A 45 -12.67 17.34 7.88
C GLY A 45 -12.89 16.26 8.96
N ALA A 46 -14.13 15.80 9.16
CA ALA A 46 -14.42 14.74 10.11
C ALA A 46 -13.95 13.38 9.59
N ALA A 47 -13.35 12.56 10.44
CA ALA A 47 -13.05 11.18 10.11
C ALA A 47 -14.37 10.40 9.94
N MET A 48 -14.52 9.73 8.83
CA MET A 48 -15.67 8.89 8.52
C MET A 48 -15.40 7.44 8.91
N GLN A 49 -14.26 6.90 8.47
CA GLN A 49 -13.81 5.57 8.87
C GLN A 49 -12.29 5.52 8.92
N THR A 50 -11.78 4.71 9.85
CA THR A 50 -10.35 4.39 9.98
C THR A 50 -10.18 2.88 10.00
N VAL A 51 -9.36 2.36 9.10
CA VAL A 51 -8.95 0.96 9.04
C VAL A 51 -7.45 0.85 9.30
N ASP A 52 -6.99 -0.33 9.69
CA ASP A 52 -5.56 -0.60 9.79
C ASP A 52 -4.96 -0.59 8.38
N PHE A 53 -3.79 0.01 8.24
CA PHE A 53 -3.09 0.03 6.95
C PHE A 53 -2.46 -1.35 6.69
N ASP A 54 -2.75 -1.93 5.55
CA ASP A 54 -2.16 -3.20 5.12
C ASP A 54 -1.24 -3.01 3.89
N PRO A 55 -0.04 -3.57 3.89
CA PRO A 55 0.59 -4.30 4.99
C PRO A 55 1.16 -3.36 6.05
N PRO A 56 1.10 -3.73 7.34
CA PRO A 56 1.70 -2.94 8.39
C PRO A 56 3.23 -2.97 8.31
N ARG A 57 3.90 -1.94 8.81
CA ARG A 57 5.36 -1.87 8.90
C ARG A 57 5.96 -3.11 9.58
N SER A 58 5.28 -3.60 10.60
CA SER A 58 5.68 -4.73 11.42
C SER A 58 5.71 -6.09 10.72
N ILE A 59 5.16 -6.20 9.51
CA ILE A 59 5.17 -7.48 8.76
C ILE A 59 6.60 -7.95 8.43
N LEU A 60 7.54 -7.02 8.41
CA LEU A 60 8.93 -7.29 8.06
C LEU A 60 9.88 -6.58 9.01
N THR A 61 11.01 -7.19 9.28
CA THR A 61 12.13 -6.50 9.90
C THR A 61 12.67 -5.42 8.97
N SER A 62 13.30 -4.38 9.53
CA SER A 62 13.85 -3.27 8.74
C SER A 62 14.81 -3.71 7.64
N SER A 63 15.63 -4.73 7.89
CA SER A 63 16.54 -5.28 6.87
C SER A 63 15.82 -5.88 5.67
N LYS A 64 14.62 -6.41 5.87
CA LYS A 64 13.79 -6.95 4.79
C LYS A 64 13.23 -5.85 3.89
N TRP A 65 12.95 -4.67 4.43
CA TRP A 65 12.58 -3.50 3.63
C TRP A 65 13.75 -2.92 2.81
N GLY A 66 14.97 -3.41 3.05
CA GLY A 66 16.17 -3.04 2.31
C GLY A 66 17.02 -1.94 2.93
N ASP A 67 16.77 -1.56 4.18
CA ASP A 67 17.61 -0.67 4.98
C ASP A 67 17.53 -0.99 6.47
N SER A 68 18.34 -0.31 7.27
CA SER A 68 18.40 -0.47 8.74
C SER A 68 17.82 0.72 9.49
N TYR A 69 17.21 1.70 8.81
CA TYR A 69 16.77 2.97 9.40
C TYR A 69 15.35 3.38 9.02
N ALA A 70 14.53 2.43 8.60
CA ALA A 70 13.10 2.57 8.31
C ALA A 70 12.71 3.48 7.12
N ASN A 71 13.65 4.03 6.37
CA ASN A 71 13.33 4.92 5.25
C ASN A 71 12.51 4.22 4.18
N ARG A 72 12.87 2.97 3.85
CA ARG A 72 12.24 2.24 2.74
C ARG A 72 10.89 1.67 3.09
N SER A 73 10.65 1.34 4.33
CA SER A 73 9.32 0.96 4.80
C SER A 73 8.33 2.14 4.88
N GLU A 74 8.83 3.37 4.82
CA GLU A 74 8.04 4.61 4.92
C GLU A 74 7.83 5.28 3.55
N ARG A 75 8.03 4.58 2.46
CA ARG A 75 7.76 5.08 1.11
C ARG A 75 6.34 4.73 0.71
N TYR A 76 5.49 5.74 0.63
CA TYR A 76 4.09 5.63 0.25
C TYR A 76 3.81 6.50 -0.97
N LEU A 77 3.01 5.96 -1.88
CA LEU A 77 2.39 6.70 -2.96
C LEU A 77 0.90 6.36 -2.96
N ALA A 78 0.10 7.24 -3.52
CA ALA A 78 -1.34 7.05 -3.60
C ALA A 78 -1.88 7.51 -4.95
N ALA A 79 -2.89 6.80 -5.43
CA ALA A 79 -3.67 7.18 -6.60
C ALA A 79 -5.15 6.87 -6.37
N VAL A 80 -6.00 7.44 -7.19
CA VAL A 80 -7.42 7.08 -7.28
C VAL A 80 -7.64 6.46 -8.65
N ALA A 81 -8.24 5.28 -8.69
CA ALA A 81 -8.49 4.48 -9.87
C ALA A 81 -9.93 3.98 -9.92
N TYR A 82 -10.49 3.82 -11.09
CA TYR A 82 -11.81 3.22 -11.32
C TYR A 82 -11.65 1.74 -11.69
N LEU A 83 -11.31 0.93 -10.67
CA LEU A 83 -10.98 -0.49 -10.84
C LEU A 83 -12.16 -1.39 -11.21
N ASP A 84 -13.39 -0.90 -11.05
CA ASP A 84 -14.63 -1.52 -11.50
C ASP A 84 -15.33 -0.71 -12.61
N GLY A 85 -14.65 0.31 -13.14
CA GLY A 85 -15.15 1.23 -14.16
C GLY A 85 -16.19 2.24 -13.67
N VAL A 86 -16.61 2.19 -12.39
CA VAL A 86 -17.72 3.00 -11.86
C VAL A 86 -17.38 3.72 -10.56
N HIS A 87 -16.80 3.01 -9.60
CA HIS A 87 -16.54 3.54 -8.27
C HIS A 87 -15.06 3.88 -8.06
N PRO A 88 -14.75 5.03 -7.44
CA PRO A 88 -13.37 5.36 -7.15
C PRO A 88 -12.79 4.43 -6.07
N SER A 89 -11.64 3.88 -6.36
CA SER A 89 -10.82 3.10 -5.44
C SER A 89 -9.56 3.85 -5.07
N VAL A 90 -9.13 3.75 -3.82
CA VAL A 90 -7.84 4.26 -3.38
C VAL A 90 -6.80 3.17 -3.58
N VAL A 91 -5.79 3.44 -4.36
CA VAL A 91 -4.61 2.59 -4.49
C VAL A 91 -3.50 3.18 -3.63
N MET A 92 -3.01 2.39 -2.70
CA MET A 92 -1.89 2.75 -1.82
C MET A 92 -0.72 1.84 -2.12
N THR A 93 0.47 2.42 -2.23
CA THR A 93 1.69 1.64 -2.37
C THR A 93 2.59 1.81 -1.16
N ARG A 94 3.44 0.83 -0.91
CA ARG A 94 4.43 0.86 0.16
C ARG A 94 5.70 0.12 -0.25
N GLY A 95 6.83 0.59 0.26
CA GLY A 95 8.12 -0.02 0.02
C GLY A 95 8.98 0.73 -1.00
N TYR A 96 10.16 0.21 -1.30
CA TYR A 96 11.12 0.86 -2.17
C TYR A 96 11.74 -0.11 -3.18
N TYR A 97 12.80 -0.82 -2.82
CA TYR A 97 13.49 -1.75 -3.72
C TYR A 97 13.09 -3.20 -3.47
N THR A 98 13.34 -3.69 -2.26
CA THR A 98 13.31 -5.12 -1.95
C THR A 98 11.89 -5.64 -1.77
N TYR A 99 11.13 -5.03 -0.86
CA TYR A 99 9.70 -5.30 -0.71
C TYR A 99 8.90 -4.13 -1.21
N VAL A 100 7.94 -4.42 -2.05
CA VAL A 100 7.03 -3.44 -2.64
C VAL A 100 5.63 -4.01 -2.62
N TYR A 101 4.69 -3.20 -2.19
CA TYR A 101 3.28 -3.53 -2.08
C TYR A 101 2.43 -2.48 -2.79
N ALA A 102 1.34 -2.95 -3.39
CA ALA A 102 0.24 -2.11 -3.82
C ALA A 102 -1.05 -2.72 -3.27
N ALA A 103 -1.89 -1.91 -2.65
CA ALA A 103 -3.19 -2.32 -2.11
C ALA A 103 -4.28 -1.43 -2.66
N ALA A 104 -5.42 -2.00 -3.00
CA ALA A 104 -6.60 -1.26 -3.45
C ALA A 104 -7.71 -1.32 -2.41
N TYR A 105 -8.34 -0.18 -2.17
CA TYR A 105 -9.45 -0.01 -1.24
C TYR A 105 -10.60 0.69 -1.95
N THR A 106 -11.81 0.18 -1.81
CA THR A 106 -13.02 0.84 -2.31
C THR A 106 -13.80 1.43 -1.14
N TRP A 107 -14.28 2.65 -1.34
CA TRP A 107 -15.21 3.33 -0.46
C TRP A 107 -16.63 3.19 -1.00
N ASP A 108 -17.51 2.50 -0.25
CA ASP A 108 -18.90 2.28 -0.67
C ASP A 108 -19.89 3.35 -0.14
N GLY A 109 -19.36 4.43 0.43
CA GLY A 109 -20.12 5.48 1.11
C GLY A 109 -20.20 5.31 2.62
N THR A 110 -19.90 4.14 3.14
CA THR A 110 -19.94 3.79 4.56
C THR A 110 -18.65 3.11 5.02
N ASP A 111 -18.19 2.14 4.24
CA ASP A 111 -17.05 1.29 4.57
C ASP A 111 -15.93 1.39 3.54
N LEU A 112 -14.72 1.49 4.05
CA LEU A 112 -13.48 1.33 3.28
C LEU A 112 -13.06 -0.14 3.32
N LYS A 113 -13.10 -0.81 2.18
CA LYS A 113 -12.83 -2.23 2.06
C LYS A 113 -11.61 -2.46 1.19
N GLU A 114 -10.63 -3.21 1.69
CA GLU A 114 -9.56 -3.72 0.86
C GLU A 114 -10.12 -4.69 -0.18
N GLN A 115 -9.74 -4.51 -1.43
CA GLN A 115 -10.10 -5.40 -2.53
C GLN A 115 -9.03 -6.43 -2.79
N TRP A 116 -7.80 -5.96 -2.87
CA TRP A 116 -6.64 -6.79 -3.10
C TRP A 116 -5.35 -6.14 -2.56
N LEU A 117 -4.40 -7.01 -2.27
CA LEU A 117 -3.03 -6.66 -1.89
C LEU A 117 -2.06 -7.39 -2.81
N SER A 118 -1.33 -6.65 -3.63
CA SER A 118 -0.30 -7.16 -4.53
C SER A 118 1.08 -6.93 -3.95
N THR A 119 1.93 -7.95 -3.93
CA THR A 119 3.28 -7.86 -3.38
C THR A 119 4.27 -8.67 -4.21
N ASN A 120 5.48 -8.13 -4.39
CA ASN A 120 6.57 -8.98 -4.82
C ASN A 120 6.94 -9.92 -3.67
N THR A 121 7.13 -11.18 -3.99
CA THR A 121 7.59 -12.18 -3.02
C THR A 121 9.09 -12.33 -3.16
N PRO A 122 9.90 -11.69 -2.31
CA PRO A 122 11.33 -11.92 -2.36
C PRO A 122 11.61 -13.29 -1.79
N THR A 123 11.93 -14.22 -2.65
CA THR A 123 12.48 -15.51 -2.23
C THR A 123 13.98 -15.42 -1.98
N GLU A 124 14.64 -14.35 -2.43
CA GLU A 124 16.09 -14.16 -2.39
C GLU A 124 16.48 -12.69 -2.26
N GLU A 125 17.75 -12.42 -1.93
CA GLU A 125 18.32 -11.07 -1.74
C GLU A 125 18.20 -10.13 -2.96
N ASN A 126 17.88 -10.66 -4.13
CA ASN A 126 17.80 -9.94 -5.41
C ASN A 126 16.37 -9.72 -5.91
N GLY A 127 15.38 -9.73 -5.03
CA GLY A 127 13.98 -9.56 -5.43
C GLY A 127 13.46 -10.75 -6.23
N GLY A 128 12.46 -11.44 -5.73
CA GLY A 128 11.89 -12.59 -6.39
C GLY A 128 11.37 -12.30 -7.81
N THR A 129 11.32 -13.33 -8.62
CA THR A 129 10.82 -13.26 -10.00
C THR A 129 9.31 -13.27 -10.10
N GLY A 130 8.58 -13.15 -8.96
CA GLY A 130 7.13 -13.28 -8.90
C GLY A 130 6.46 -12.16 -8.11
N CYS A 131 5.17 -12.06 -8.32
CA CYS A 131 4.25 -11.24 -7.55
C CYS A 131 3.05 -12.08 -7.12
N THR A 132 2.58 -11.90 -5.90
CA THR A 132 1.37 -12.53 -5.39
C THR A 132 0.32 -11.47 -5.14
N VAL A 133 -0.90 -11.71 -5.63
CA VAL A 133 -2.08 -10.92 -5.30
C VAL A 133 -2.95 -11.71 -4.34
N LYS A 134 -3.31 -11.10 -3.22
CA LYS A 134 -4.29 -11.63 -2.27
C LYS A 134 -5.57 -10.83 -2.40
N TYR A 135 -6.71 -11.50 -2.41
CA TYR A 135 -8.02 -10.89 -2.51
C TYR A 135 -8.76 -10.90 -1.18
N ALA A 136 -9.74 -10.02 -1.04
CA ALA A 136 -10.58 -9.90 0.16
C ALA A 136 -11.35 -11.18 0.51
N ASP A 137 -11.63 -12.03 -0.46
CA ASP A 137 -12.30 -13.34 -0.27
C ASP A 137 -11.35 -14.46 0.24
N GLY A 138 -10.07 -14.12 0.45
CA GLY A 138 -9.04 -15.06 0.91
C GLY A 138 -8.36 -15.86 -0.21
N THR A 139 -8.76 -15.68 -1.46
CA THR A 139 -8.09 -16.30 -2.60
C THR A 139 -6.80 -15.53 -2.96
N SER A 140 -5.96 -16.15 -3.78
CA SER A 140 -4.74 -15.50 -4.26
C SER A 140 -4.38 -15.96 -5.68
N LYS A 141 -3.70 -15.07 -6.42
CA LYS A 141 -3.06 -15.37 -7.69
C LYS A 141 -1.56 -15.14 -7.59
N ASN A 142 -0.77 -15.99 -8.25
CA ASN A 142 0.67 -15.83 -8.39
C ASN A 142 1.02 -15.51 -9.83
N ASN A 143 1.71 -14.38 -10.04
CA ASN A 143 2.35 -14.04 -11.31
C ASN A 143 3.79 -14.52 -11.28
N THR A 144 4.11 -15.52 -12.09
CA THR A 144 5.48 -15.94 -12.30
C THR A 144 6.15 -15.04 -13.35
N ASN A 145 7.43 -14.71 -13.16
CA ASN A 145 8.22 -13.88 -14.05
C ASN A 145 7.76 -12.40 -14.20
N LYS A 146 6.90 -11.92 -13.30
CA LYS A 146 6.50 -10.52 -13.22
C LYS A 146 6.53 -10.09 -11.76
N THR A 147 7.15 -8.99 -11.44
CA THR A 147 7.39 -8.55 -10.06
C THR A 147 7.24 -7.06 -9.90
N LEU A 148 6.98 -6.62 -8.69
CA LEU A 148 7.02 -5.21 -8.29
C LEU A 148 8.39 -4.80 -7.71
N TYR A 149 9.39 -5.68 -7.75
CA TYR A 149 10.72 -5.36 -7.25
C TYR A 149 11.26 -4.08 -7.87
N ALA A 150 11.85 -3.22 -7.04
CA ALA A 150 12.43 -1.94 -7.40
C ALA A 150 11.46 -0.86 -7.90
N GLN A 151 10.14 -1.05 -7.83
CA GLN A 151 9.17 -0.06 -8.34
C GLN A 151 8.80 1.02 -7.30
N GLY A 152 9.07 0.80 -6.03
CA GLY A 152 8.47 1.55 -4.92
C GLY A 152 8.85 3.02 -4.76
N ALA A 153 9.93 3.51 -5.34
CA ALA A 153 10.37 4.90 -5.17
C ALA A 153 9.90 5.84 -6.28
N HIS A 154 9.20 5.31 -7.25
CA HIS A 154 8.83 5.98 -8.47
C HIS A 154 7.40 6.51 -8.38
N SER A 155 6.92 7.15 -9.43
CA SER A 155 5.56 7.65 -9.49
C SER A 155 4.54 6.52 -9.58
N VAL A 156 3.33 6.79 -9.13
CA VAL A 156 2.14 6.04 -9.47
C VAL A 156 1.23 6.90 -10.33
N SER A 157 0.68 6.33 -11.39
CA SER A 157 -0.34 6.96 -12.23
C SER A 157 -1.37 5.92 -12.64
N VAL A 158 -2.48 6.38 -13.21
CA VAL A 158 -3.65 5.56 -13.49
C VAL A 158 -4.15 5.88 -14.88
N ALA A 159 -4.50 4.86 -15.65
CA ALA A 159 -5.17 4.98 -16.93
C ALA A 159 -5.73 3.62 -17.37
N ASP A 160 -6.83 3.61 -18.10
CA ASP A 160 -7.27 2.46 -18.87
C ASP A 160 -6.33 2.30 -20.09
N VAL A 161 -5.32 1.43 -19.98
CA VAL A 161 -4.25 1.31 -20.98
C VAL A 161 -4.52 0.25 -22.03
N ASP A 162 -5.44 -0.66 -21.81
CA ASP A 162 -5.82 -1.71 -22.73
C ASP A 162 -7.24 -1.55 -23.30
N ASN A 163 -7.95 -0.52 -22.87
CA ASN A 163 -9.31 -0.13 -23.30
C ASN A 163 -10.38 -1.17 -22.95
N ASP A 164 -10.26 -1.78 -21.79
CA ASP A 164 -11.27 -2.72 -21.28
C ASP A 164 -12.34 -2.04 -20.41
N GLY A 165 -12.16 -0.75 -20.09
CA GLY A 165 -13.08 0.07 -19.32
C GLY A 165 -12.77 0.12 -17.82
N TYR A 166 -11.68 -0.48 -17.39
CA TYR A 166 -11.13 -0.41 -16.03
C TYR A 166 -9.80 0.32 -16.04
N ASP A 167 -9.45 0.92 -14.91
CA ASP A 167 -8.16 1.59 -14.81
C ASP A 167 -7.06 0.61 -14.38
N GLU A 168 -5.91 0.71 -15.05
CA GLU A 168 -4.65 0.09 -14.63
C GLU A 168 -3.82 1.06 -13.79
N ILE A 169 -2.95 0.48 -12.97
CA ILE A 169 -2.01 1.20 -12.13
C ILE A 169 -0.62 1.12 -12.74
N ILE A 170 -0.11 2.24 -13.22
CA ILE A 170 1.25 2.38 -13.71
C ILE A 170 2.14 2.72 -12.51
N PHE A 171 2.95 1.78 -12.07
CA PHE A 171 3.78 1.89 -10.87
C PHE A 171 5.25 1.67 -11.22
N GLY A 172 6.01 2.76 -11.33
CA GLY A 172 7.35 2.72 -11.89
C GLY A 172 7.33 2.24 -13.35
N SER A 173 7.99 1.14 -13.63
CA SER A 173 7.97 0.47 -14.96
C SER A 173 7.02 -0.73 -15.01
N ALA A 174 6.30 -1.01 -13.93
CA ALA A 174 5.28 -2.05 -13.91
C ALA A 174 3.89 -1.46 -14.20
N VAL A 175 3.04 -2.26 -14.81
CA VAL A 175 1.60 -2.00 -14.96
C VAL A 175 0.85 -3.12 -14.26
N LEU A 176 0.02 -2.73 -13.29
CA LEU A 176 -0.89 -3.66 -12.63
C LEU A 176 -2.28 -3.49 -13.25
N ASP A 177 -2.90 -4.60 -13.51
CA ASP A 177 -4.29 -4.70 -13.91
C ASP A 177 -5.23 -4.25 -12.78
N HIS A 178 -6.46 -3.92 -13.12
CA HIS A 178 -7.51 -3.53 -12.17
C HIS A 178 -7.69 -4.55 -11.01
N ASP A 179 -7.37 -5.82 -11.24
CA ASP A 179 -7.44 -6.90 -10.24
C ASP A 179 -6.12 -7.07 -9.43
N GLY A 180 -5.15 -6.17 -9.60
CA GLY A 180 -3.87 -6.19 -8.91
C GLY A 180 -2.83 -7.14 -9.50
N THR A 181 -3.14 -7.86 -10.58
CA THR A 181 -2.14 -8.69 -11.26
C THR A 181 -1.19 -7.85 -12.10
N VAL A 182 0.07 -8.27 -12.25
CA VAL A 182 1.04 -7.52 -13.04
C VAL A 182 0.88 -7.86 -14.51
N LEU A 183 0.49 -6.88 -15.33
CA LEU A 183 0.35 -7.03 -16.79
C LEU A 183 1.71 -7.01 -17.48
N THR A 184 2.54 -6.04 -17.15
CA THR A 184 3.87 -5.89 -17.77
C THR A 184 4.87 -5.36 -16.75
N TYR A 185 6.15 -5.63 -17.03
CA TYR A 185 7.27 -5.27 -16.18
C TYR A 185 8.57 -5.35 -17.00
N ASP A 186 9.41 -4.32 -16.99
CA ASP A 186 10.66 -4.32 -17.74
C ASP A 186 11.92 -4.48 -16.86
N GLY A 187 11.75 -4.58 -15.55
CA GLY A 187 12.85 -4.80 -14.60
C GLY A 187 13.67 -3.57 -14.24
N ARG A 188 13.24 -2.40 -14.68
CA ARG A 188 13.93 -1.13 -14.41
C ARG A 188 13.04 -0.24 -13.55
N GLY A 189 13.38 -0.13 -12.32
CA GLY A 189 12.74 0.78 -11.40
C GLY A 189 13.68 1.89 -10.96
#